data_eab15b3ec21ba59ea75f2fd5212c31ec
#
_entry.id   eab15b3ec21ba59ea75f2fd5212c31ec
#
_cell.length_a   1.000
_cell.length_b   1.000
_cell.length_c   1.000
_cell.angle_alpha   90.00
_cell.angle_beta   90.00
_cell.angle_gamma   90.00
#
_symmetry.space_group_name_H-M   'P 1'
#
loop_
_entity.id
_entity.type
_entity.pdbx_description
1 polymer ?
#
loop_
_entity_poly.entity_id
_entity_poly.type
_entity_poly.pdbx_seq_one_letter_code
_entity_poly.pdbx_strand_id
1 'polypeptide(L)'
;MTNKKFKLAAMSLATAVAVSAVGPSASAVTYQLEKGDVTVGQDGTGAYSYQNQTDGKTDNVYVDQDTQNNGQIIITQAEGTKTDNTVTVEEDVTNEKGKRDVDIILDGVNVDTSDTSTSTDTPAEVPADTKEDKTIIKVGEGANVDLTVKDSNLTTGGNGIDIGVNLKDDDDNKETNVDLTLDNTNINLTEKDNTAGIVARDHSKVEVTLKGENTIDGKEALEDAAQEAEDAKKEGMSSPNRNVEGIRVGGENAGDDSSGEGASLTIKGDETSDQGSLNIDHTSTGMVISNDSDVTLTDNADVDIKHTEAGSSTQGGRGIVQRGDLTVEDKSSLTIDTVGSGAYKIDNDQEGLVYGNNGYGIDSTDDITVTGDSTLEIKGTQSSAIYGGTGSSLTVEDSTLNIDSNGRGIDYEGGAGDITFENSEVDISGNGMGISVAPGGGTNITFDNSTGSVSAQNGTAIYGPESNGKGKLTVTNKSKVKLEAPTGIYAGFDEVEISGKSKVTSIGSVGMMFVGGQSGATKLHVTGESEYNLQMKGYAHALRVNLSKNPSSILVDQNSKLHLSQATKGASAIVLGNGATLTMDNGTLITEGKFL
;
A
#
# COMPACT_ATOMS: atom_id res chain seq x y z
N MET A 1 33.85 -8.79 35.15
CA MET A 1 33.06 -8.85 36.41
C MET A 1 32.54 -7.45 36.68
N THR A 2 31.31 -7.26 36.59
CA THR A 2 30.37 -6.42 37.33
C THR A 2 29.17 -6.08 36.45
N ASN A 3 28.09 -6.81 36.72
CA ASN A 3 26.76 -6.56 36.22
C ASN A 3 26.27 -5.18 36.67
N LYS A 4 25.95 -4.29 35.75
CA LYS A 4 25.07 -3.15 36.04
C LYS A 4 23.70 -3.44 35.43
N LYS A 5 22.78 -3.86 36.27
CA LYS A 5 21.35 -3.86 36.02
C LYS A 5 20.91 -2.40 35.96
N PHE A 6 20.49 -1.90 34.79
CA PHE A 6 19.73 -0.67 34.72
C PHE A 6 18.28 -0.99 35.10
N LYS A 7 17.84 -0.45 36.20
CA LYS A 7 16.43 -0.34 36.54
C LYS A 7 15.88 0.81 35.73
N LEU A 8 15.00 0.51 34.81
CA LEU A 8 14.12 1.53 34.24
C LEU A 8 13.15 1.94 35.35
N ALA A 9 13.28 3.14 35.85
CA ALA A 9 12.28 3.77 36.69
C ALA A 9 11.25 4.40 35.75
N ALA A 10 10.06 3.85 35.72
CA ALA A 10 8.91 4.55 35.16
C ALA A 10 8.70 5.83 35.96
N MET A 11 9.09 6.96 35.42
CA MET A 11 8.67 8.25 35.91
C MET A 11 7.36 8.59 35.18
N SER A 12 6.25 8.35 35.84
CA SER A 12 4.99 8.97 35.49
C SER A 12 5.16 10.48 35.72
N LEU A 13 5.40 11.22 34.65
CA LEU A 13 5.34 12.67 34.70
C LEU A 13 3.88 13.05 34.47
N ALA A 14 3.15 13.24 35.53
CA ALA A 14 1.90 13.97 35.49
C ALA A 14 2.23 15.41 35.01
N THR A 15 2.13 15.62 33.72
CA THR A 15 2.26 16.95 33.15
C THR A 15 0.98 17.72 33.48
N ALA A 16 0.96 18.42 34.59
CA ALA A 16 -0.03 19.47 34.82
C ALA A 16 0.14 20.48 33.69
N VAL A 17 -0.79 20.49 32.75
CA VAL A 17 -0.89 21.58 31.76
C VAL A 17 -1.08 22.87 32.51
N ALA A 18 -0.03 23.67 32.62
CA ALA A 18 -0.13 25.03 33.10
C ALA A 18 -0.82 25.86 32.03
N VAL A 19 -2.13 26.00 32.14
CA VAL A 19 -2.91 26.96 31.37
C VAL A 19 -2.46 28.36 31.76
N SER A 20 -1.65 28.99 30.92
CA SER A 20 -1.33 30.39 31.05
C SER A 20 -2.56 31.23 30.66
N ALA A 21 -3.25 31.76 31.64
CA ALA A 21 -4.41 32.62 31.48
C ALA A 21 -4.06 33.92 30.74
N VAL A 22 -4.55 34.06 29.51
CA VAL A 22 -4.68 35.37 28.85
C VAL A 22 -6.07 35.47 28.21
N GLY A 23 -7.01 36.12 28.88
CA GLY A 23 -8.37 36.42 28.42
C GLY A 23 -9.42 35.41 28.91
N PRO A 24 -10.71 35.69 28.78
CA PRO A 24 -11.75 34.73 29.10
C PRO A 24 -11.63 33.55 28.12
N SER A 25 -10.96 32.50 28.57
CA SER A 25 -10.80 31.25 27.84
C SER A 25 -12.13 30.52 27.93
N ALA A 26 -12.69 30.16 26.76
CA ALA A 26 -13.65 29.09 26.71
C ALA A 26 -13.04 27.88 27.42
N SER A 27 -13.69 27.37 28.45
CA SER A 27 -13.21 26.21 29.18
C SER A 27 -13.46 24.97 28.35
N ALA A 28 -12.40 24.19 28.07
CA ALA A 28 -12.54 22.83 27.51
C ALA A 28 -13.50 22.03 28.42
N VAL A 29 -14.43 21.30 27.81
CA VAL A 29 -15.33 20.41 28.52
C VAL A 29 -14.70 19.04 28.55
N THR A 30 -14.48 18.48 29.76
CA THR A 30 -13.84 17.15 29.91
C THR A 30 -14.90 16.10 30.29
N TYR A 31 -14.88 15.00 29.59
CA TYR A 31 -15.77 13.86 29.77
C TYR A 31 -14.99 12.61 30.12
N GLN A 32 -15.59 11.71 30.90
CA GLN A 32 -15.02 10.45 31.32
C GLN A 32 -15.73 9.31 30.60
N LEU A 33 -15.04 8.68 29.62
CA LEU A 33 -15.65 7.67 28.75
C LEU A 33 -16.13 6.43 29.52
N GLU A 34 -15.50 6.08 30.65
CA GLU A 34 -15.97 4.97 31.48
C GLU A 34 -17.35 5.16 32.10
N LYS A 35 -17.97 6.32 31.96
CA LYS A 35 -19.31 6.62 32.48
C LYS A 35 -20.44 6.43 31.48
N GLY A 36 -20.13 6.19 30.20
CA GLY A 36 -21.11 5.96 29.15
C GLY A 36 -20.60 6.41 27.78
N ASP A 37 -21.35 6.07 26.75
CA ASP A 37 -21.09 6.51 25.38
C ASP A 37 -21.14 8.02 25.28
N VAL A 38 -20.27 8.55 24.41
CA VAL A 38 -20.19 9.99 24.12
C VAL A 38 -20.80 10.23 22.74
N THR A 39 -21.85 11.05 22.66
CA THR A 39 -22.39 11.52 21.39
C THR A 39 -22.17 13.02 21.26
N VAL A 40 -21.50 13.43 20.19
CA VAL A 40 -21.29 14.83 19.83
C VAL A 40 -22.24 15.15 18.69
N GLY A 41 -23.18 16.08 18.92
CA GLY A 41 -24.20 16.40 17.93
C GLY A 41 -24.55 17.88 17.91
N GLN A 42 -25.31 18.32 16.91
CA GLN A 42 -25.88 19.64 16.81
C GLN A 42 -27.38 19.54 17.19
N ASP A 43 -27.82 20.31 18.20
CA ASP A 43 -29.24 20.41 18.46
C ASP A 43 -29.93 21.32 17.41
N GLY A 44 -31.26 21.22 17.26
CA GLY A 44 -32.03 21.99 16.29
C GLY A 44 -31.96 23.53 16.44
N THR A 45 -31.18 24.05 17.39
CA THR A 45 -30.95 25.48 17.65
C THR A 45 -29.56 25.94 17.26
N GLY A 46 -28.72 25.04 16.71
CA GLY A 46 -27.33 25.33 16.32
C GLY A 46 -26.34 25.30 17.51
N ALA A 47 -26.76 24.86 18.68
CA ALA A 47 -25.88 24.54 19.79
C ALA A 47 -25.46 23.08 19.73
N TYR A 48 -24.18 22.78 20.04
CA TYR A 48 -23.71 21.42 20.15
C TYR A 48 -24.22 20.79 21.46
N SER A 49 -24.83 19.61 21.38
CA SER A 49 -25.25 18.85 22.54
C SER A 49 -24.35 17.64 22.76
N TYR A 50 -23.99 17.44 23.99
CA TYR A 50 -23.30 16.22 24.42
C TYR A 50 -24.29 15.36 25.23
N GLN A 51 -24.40 14.08 24.84
CA GLN A 51 -25.20 13.11 25.58
C GLN A 51 -24.27 12.11 26.25
N ASN A 52 -24.27 12.07 27.57
CA ASN A 52 -23.63 11.03 28.35
C ASN A 52 -24.72 10.17 29.00
N GLN A 53 -24.78 8.88 28.67
CA GLN A 53 -25.67 7.94 29.35
C GLN A 53 -25.04 7.48 30.66
N THR A 54 -25.38 8.14 31.74
CA THR A 54 -25.01 7.70 33.08
C THR A 54 -26.28 7.10 33.74
N ASP A 55 -26.24 5.85 34.16
CA ASP A 55 -27.32 5.16 34.87
C ASP A 55 -28.70 5.18 34.15
N GLY A 56 -28.72 5.08 32.83
CA GLY A 56 -29.94 5.10 32.02
C GLY A 56 -30.60 6.46 31.90
N LYS A 57 -29.92 7.54 32.24
CA LYS A 57 -30.34 8.92 32.00
C LYS A 57 -29.45 9.56 30.97
N THR A 58 -30.06 10.21 30.01
CA THR A 58 -29.37 11.06 29.04
C THR A 58 -29.21 12.43 29.66
N ASP A 59 -28.02 12.79 30.08
CA ASP A 59 -27.69 14.15 30.49
C ASP A 59 -27.19 14.91 29.26
N ASN A 60 -28.04 15.76 28.69
CA ASN A 60 -27.66 16.65 27.59
C ASN A 60 -26.86 17.82 28.17
N VAL A 61 -25.59 17.91 27.84
CA VAL A 61 -24.75 19.07 28.13
C VAL A 61 -24.63 19.92 26.89
N TYR A 62 -25.33 21.04 26.87
CA TYR A 62 -25.25 21.99 25.76
C TYR A 62 -23.93 22.78 25.87
N VAL A 63 -23.14 22.75 24.80
CA VAL A 63 -22.00 23.67 24.65
C VAL A 63 -22.57 24.99 24.15
N ASP A 64 -22.55 26.01 24.99
CA ASP A 64 -23.11 27.35 24.70
C ASP A 64 -22.36 27.99 23.50
N GLN A 65 -23.08 28.66 22.62
CA GLN A 65 -22.55 29.29 21.40
C GLN A 65 -21.38 30.28 21.66
N ASP A 66 -21.29 30.89 22.84
CA ASP A 66 -20.16 31.75 23.20
C ASP A 66 -18.86 30.96 23.50
N THR A 67 -18.95 29.67 23.80
CA THR A 67 -17.80 28.75 23.93
C THR A 67 -17.30 28.22 22.60
N GLN A 68 -18.08 28.33 21.51
CA GLN A 68 -17.78 27.87 20.17
C GLN A 68 -16.54 28.52 19.51
N ASN A 69 -16.02 29.59 20.07
CA ASN A 69 -14.85 30.23 19.47
C ASN A 69 -13.51 29.56 19.83
N ASN A 70 -13.44 28.64 20.81
CA ASN A 70 -12.28 27.82 21.18
C ASN A 70 -12.64 26.61 22.08
N GLY A 71 -13.86 26.08 22.05
CA GLY A 71 -14.28 24.98 22.91
C GLY A 71 -13.78 23.63 22.38
N GLN A 72 -12.81 23.02 23.06
CA GLN A 72 -12.39 21.64 22.82
C GLN A 72 -13.26 20.68 23.64
N ILE A 73 -13.65 19.57 23.06
CA ILE A 73 -14.26 18.43 23.75
C ILE A 73 -13.13 17.46 24.10
N ILE A 74 -12.82 17.31 25.37
CA ILE A 74 -11.78 16.38 25.83
C ILE A 74 -12.45 15.16 26.42
N ILE A 75 -12.16 14.00 25.87
CA ILE A 75 -12.63 12.70 26.33
C ILE A 75 -11.45 11.99 26.97
N THR A 76 -11.56 11.68 28.25
CA THR A 76 -10.52 10.99 29.02
C THR A 76 -11.09 9.76 29.67
N GLN A 77 -10.22 8.97 30.29
CA GLN A 77 -10.59 7.81 31.07
C GLN A 77 -9.75 7.74 32.35
N ALA A 78 -10.31 7.20 33.43
CA ALA A 78 -9.53 7.00 34.65
C ALA A 78 -8.40 6.00 34.41
N GLU A 79 -7.20 6.30 34.88
CA GLU A 79 -6.01 5.48 34.69
C GLU A 79 -6.25 4.03 35.15
N GLY A 80 -5.93 3.07 34.27
CA GLY A 80 -6.05 1.63 34.53
C GLY A 80 -7.49 1.09 34.45
N THR A 81 -8.45 1.88 34.02
CA THR A 81 -9.80 1.39 33.69
C THR A 81 -9.89 0.94 32.23
N LYS A 82 -10.88 0.12 31.90
CA LYS A 82 -11.25 -0.32 30.57
C LYS A 82 -12.75 -0.12 30.41
N THR A 83 -13.19 0.32 29.25
CA THR A 83 -14.61 0.54 28.96
C THR A 83 -14.98 -0.03 27.59
N ASP A 84 -16.22 -0.37 27.41
CA ASP A 84 -16.86 -0.75 26.14
C ASP A 84 -17.65 0.41 25.51
N ASN A 85 -17.61 1.59 26.13
CA ASN A 85 -18.30 2.76 25.62
C ASN A 85 -17.61 3.34 24.38
N THR A 86 -18.41 3.93 23.51
CA THR A 86 -18.03 4.42 22.19
C THR A 86 -18.17 5.93 22.05
N VAL A 87 -17.60 6.47 20.97
CA VAL A 87 -17.71 7.88 20.62
C VAL A 87 -18.39 8.01 19.26
N THR A 88 -19.50 8.77 19.22
CA THR A 88 -20.22 9.04 17.96
C THR A 88 -20.27 10.55 17.73
N VAL A 89 -19.85 11.00 16.57
CA VAL A 89 -20.11 12.35 16.07
C VAL A 89 -21.29 12.25 15.12
N GLU A 90 -22.38 12.95 15.43
CA GLU A 90 -23.59 12.94 14.60
C GLU A 90 -23.33 13.57 13.22
N GLU A 91 -24.25 13.33 12.29
CA GLU A 91 -24.24 13.96 10.98
C GLU A 91 -24.38 15.47 11.05
N ASP A 92 -23.84 16.16 10.03
CA ASP A 92 -23.90 17.62 9.90
C ASP A 92 -23.32 18.40 11.07
N VAL A 93 -22.44 17.80 11.87
CA VAL A 93 -21.75 18.51 12.95
C VAL A 93 -20.78 19.51 12.34
N THR A 94 -21.22 20.76 12.22
CA THR A 94 -20.42 21.88 11.73
C THR A 94 -20.67 23.10 12.62
N ASN A 95 -19.75 24.05 12.63
CA ASN A 95 -20.07 25.32 13.27
C ASN A 95 -20.98 26.18 12.36
N GLU A 96 -21.86 27.01 12.96
CA GLU A 96 -22.85 27.88 12.27
C GLU A 96 -22.30 28.79 11.16
N LYS A 97 -20.99 28.91 11.01
CA LYS A 97 -20.34 29.75 10.01
C LYS A 97 -19.66 28.96 8.91
N GLY A 98 -19.71 27.61 8.94
CA GLY A 98 -19.03 26.74 7.96
C GLY A 98 -17.52 26.98 7.89
N LYS A 99 -16.88 27.39 8.98
CA LYS A 99 -15.48 27.85 8.99
C LYS A 99 -14.59 27.28 10.08
N ARG A 100 -15.10 26.49 11.01
CA ARG A 100 -14.26 25.87 12.04
C ARG A 100 -14.77 24.47 12.36
N ASP A 101 -13.84 23.60 12.48
CA ASP A 101 -14.03 22.22 12.82
C ASP A 101 -14.36 22.09 14.31
N VAL A 102 -15.02 21.01 14.70
CA VAL A 102 -15.27 20.71 16.10
C VAL A 102 -14.06 19.95 16.64
N ASP A 103 -13.35 20.55 17.58
CA ASP A 103 -12.17 19.96 18.22
C ASP A 103 -12.57 18.85 19.21
N ILE A 104 -12.21 17.61 18.93
CA ILE A 104 -12.43 16.45 19.81
C ILE A 104 -11.10 15.80 20.14
N ILE A 105 -10.78 15.63 21.40
CA ILE A 105 -9.55 15.00 21.87
C ILE A 105 -9.90 13.79 22.74
N LEU A 106 -9.48 12.60 22.30
CA LEU A 106 -9.43 11.40 23.13
C LEU A 106 -8.02 11.28 23.70
N ASP A 107 -7.85 11.40 25.01
CA ASP A 107 -6.54 11.39 25.68
C ASP A 107 -6.46 10.28 26.73
N GLY A 108 -5.61 9.31 26.50
CA GLY A 108 -5.37 8.20 27.42
C GLY A 108 -6.55 7.25 27.57
N VAL A 109 -7.38 7.06 26.53
CA VAL A 109 -8.53 6.15 26.58
C VAL A 109 -8.12 4.71 26.29
N ASN A 110 -8.75 3.76 27.02
CA ASN A 110 -8.58 2.32 26.82
C ASN A 110 -9.97 1.69 26.61
N VAL A 111 -10.34 1.58 25.35
CA VAL A 111 -11.65 1.08 24.93
C VAL A 111 -11.50 -0.37 24.46
N ASP A 112 -12.47 -1.21 24.85
CA ASP A 112 -12.54 -2.59 24.39
C ASP A 112 -13.99 -3.00 24.17
N THR A 113 -14.37 -3.08 22.91
CA THR A 113 -15.69 -3.53 22.46
C THR A 113 -15.68 -4.99 21.97
N SER A 114 -14.58 -5.74 22.18
CA SER A 114 -14.44 -7.13 21.75
C SER A 114 -15.37 -8.08 22.50
N ASP A 115 -15.57 -7.86 23.81
CA ASP A 115 -16.37 -8.70 24.70
C ASP A 115 -17.82 -8.22 24.79
N THR A 116 -18.62 -8.42 23.75
CA THR A 116 -20.04 -8.62 23.99
C THR A 116 -20.27 -10.10 24.17
N SER A 117 -20.08 -10.59 25.40
CA SER A 117 -20.52 -11.93 25.77
C SER A 117 -21.98 -12.10 25.38
N THR A 118 -22.23 -12.85 24.32
CA THR A 118 -23.53 -13.47 24.13
C THR A 118 -23.82 -14.25 25.41
N SER A 119 -24.73 -13.74 26.24
CA SER A 119 -25.20 -14.49 27.39
C SER A 119 -25.69 -15.86 26.88
N THR A 120 -24.98 -16.89 27.26
CA THR A 120 -25.22 -18.29 26.88
C THR A 120 -26.52 -18.87 27.45
N ASP A 121 -27.52 -18.06 27.68
CA ASP A 121 -28.79 -18.53 28.26
C ASP A 121 -30.02 -18.07 27.45
N THR A 122 -30.07 -18.40 26.16
CA THR A 122 -31.33 -18.77 25.50
C THR A 122 -31.11 -19.22 24.05
N PRO A 123 -31.56 -20.42 23.64
CA PRO A 123 -31.58 -20.77 22.22
C PRO A 123 -32.86 -20.17 21.62
N ALA A 124 -32.79 -18.93 21.19
CA ALA A 124 -33.84 -18.32 20.38
C ALA A 124 -33.15 -17.73 19.15
N GLU A 125 -33.66 -18.14 17.99
CA GLU A 125 -33.31 -17.60 16.69
C GLU A 125 -33.32 -16.06 16.73
N VAL A 126 -32.17 -15.45 17.04
CA VAL A 126 -31.95 -14.02 16.82
C VAL A 126 -31.66 -13.89 15.31
N PRO A 127 -32.43 -13.09 14.57
CA PRO A 127 -32.11 -12.85 13.16
C PRO A 127 -30.66 -12.37 13.02
N ALA A 128 -29.97 -12.83 11.99
CA ALA A 128 -28.57 -12.50 11.71
C ALA A 128 -28.31 -10.99 11.50
N ASP A 129 -29.32 -10.16 11.62
CA ASP A 129 -29.33 -8.72 11.33
C ASP A 129 -29.09 -7.83 12.57
N THR A 130 -28.74 -8.39 13.72
CA THR A 130 -28.42 -7.61 14.91
C THR A 130 -27.03 -7.93 15.44
N LYS A 131 -26.01 -7.90 14.58
CA LYS A 131 -24.65 -7.68 15.08
C LYS A 131 -24.63 -6.25 15.62
N GLU A 132 -24.55 -6.10 16.93
CA GLU A 132 -24.28 -4.80 17.54
C GLU A 132 -23.01 -4.25 16.88
N ASP A 133 -23.13 -3.03 16.34
CA ASP A 133 -22.01 -2.34 15.73
C ASP A 133 -20.98 -1.98 16.82
N LYS A 134 -19.87 -2.68 16.81
CA LYS A 134 -18.79 -2.57 17.80
C LYS A 134 -17.75 -1.49 17.46
N THR A 135 -18.02 -0.63 16.50
CA THR A 135 -17.13 0.47 16.10
C THR A 135 -16.91 1.43 17.25
N ILE A 136 -15.63 1.78 17.53
CA ILE A 136 -15.28 2.61 18.69
C ILE A 136 -15.55 4.08 18.43
N ILE A 137 -15.10 4.61 17.29
CA ILE A 137 -15.28 6.02 16.93
C ILE A 137 -16.02 6.08 15.60
N LYS A 138 -17.19 6.73 15.58
CA LYS A 138 -17.99 6.99 14.39
C LYS A 138 -18.10 8.47 14.12
N VAL A 139 -17.87 8.86 12.88
CA VAL A 139 -18.10 10.23 12.41
C VAL A 139 -19.16 10.18 11.32
N GLY A 140 -20.29 10.82 11.56
CA GLY A 140 -21.43 10.85 10.65
C GLY A 140 -21.17 11.67 9.39
N GLU A 141 -21.95 11.41 8.34
CA GLU A 141 -21.90 12.15 7.08
C GLU A 141 -22.11 13.66 7.29
N GLY A 142 -21.43 14.48 6.48
CA GLY A 142 -21.54 15.94 6.55
C GLY A 142 -20.85 16.58 7.74
N ALA A 143 -20.20 15.81 8.61
CA ALA A 143 -19.45 16.34 9.75
C ALA A 143 -18.14 17.01 9.30
N ASN A 144 -17.72 18.04 10.03
CA ASN A 144 -16.46 18.74 9.86
C ASN A 144 -15.75 18.82 11.22
N VAL A 145 -14.70 17.99 11.42
CA VAL A 145 -14.18 17.65 12.74
C VAL A 145 -12.66 17.61 12.77
N ASP A 146 -12.06 18.24 13.77
CA ASP A 146 -10.68 18.01 14.21
C ASP A 146 -10.68 16.93 15.30
N LEU A 147 -10.23 15.72 14.99
CA LEU A 147 -10.23 14.58 15.89
C LEU A 147 -8.79 14.20 16.28
N THR A 148 -8.45 14.31 17.55
CA THR A 148 -7.17 13.83 18.08
C THR A 148 -7.38 12.57 18.92
N VAL A 149 -6.68 11.49 18.61
CA VAL A 149 -6.60 10.29 19.43
C VAL A 149 -5.17 10.14 19.92
N LYS A 150 -4.98 10.26 21.23
CA LYS A 150 -3.66 10.36 21.83
C LYS A 150 -3.47 9.39 22.98
N ASP A 151 -2.26 8.78 23.07
CA ASP A 151 -1.87 7.86 24.14
C ASP A 151 -2.94 6.78 24.43
N SER A 152 -3.63 6.31 23.37
CA SER A 152 -4.87 5.55 23.49
C SER A 152 -4.73 4.13 22.96
N ASN A 153 -5.54 3.22 23.53
CA ASN A 153 -5.61 1.82 23.09
C ASN A 153 -7.08 1.47 22.78
N LEU A 154 -7.34 1.17 21.51
CA LEU A 154 -8.66 0.90 20.96
C LEU A 154 -8.71 -0.57 20.54
N THR A 155 -9.44 -1.44 21.25
CA THR A 155 -9.65 -2.85 20.91
C THR A 155 -11.08 -3.06 20.48
N THR A 156 -11.30 -3.59 19.28
CA THR A 156 -12.63 -3.63 18.67
C THR A 156 -12.94 -4.91 17.92
N GLY A 157 -14.19 -5.38 18.02
CA GLY A 157 -14.76 -6.36 17.11
C GLY A 157 -15.45 -5.74 15.87
N GLY A 158 -15.42 -4.40 15.72
CA GLY A 158 -15.89 -3.67 14.54
C GLY A 158 -14.77 -2.86 13.92
N ASN A 159 -15.09 -1.65 13.41
CA ASN A 159 -14.08 -0.72 12.96
C ASN A 159 -13.48 0.07 14.14
N GLY A 160 -12.20 0.43 14.03
CA GLY A 160 -11.57 1.31 15.02
C GLY A 160 -12.13 2.74 14.92
N ILE A 161 -11.93 3.37 13.77
CA ILE A 161 -12.41 4.72 13.44
C ILE A 161 -13.13 4.64 12.09
N ASP A 162 -14.39 5.01 12.04
CA ASP A 162 -15.26 4.93 10.86
C ASP A 162 -15.82 6.32 10.52
N ILE A 163 -15.43 6.86 9.37
CA ILE A 163 -15.69 8.25 8.96
C ILE A 163 -16.61 8.26 7.74
N GLY A 164 -17.61 9.14 7.76
CA GLY A 164 -18.62 9.27 6.71
C GLY A 164 -19.75 8.24 6.86
N VAL A 165 -20.11 7.91 8.11
CA VAL A 165 -21.15 6.93 8.40
C VAL A 165 -22.53 7.57 8.22
N ASN A 166 -23.39 6.97 7.38
CA ASN A 166 -24.79 7.36 7.29
C ASN A 166 -25.54 6.85 8.53
N LEU A 167 -25.75 7.73 9.49
CA LEU A 167 -26.39 7.41 10.77
C LEU A 167 -27.93 7.50 10.72
N LYS A 168 -28.48 8.15 9.69
CA LYS A 168 -29.94 8.43 9.58
C LYS A 168 -30.62 7.64 8.48
N ASP A 169 -29.88 6.85 7.70
CA ASP A 169 -30.38 6.13 6.52
C ASP A 169 -31.11 7.07 5.54
N ASP A 170 -30.61 8.30 5.37
CA ASP A 170 -31.10 9.20 4.35
C ASP A 170 -30.20 9.14 3.07
N ASP A 171 -30.74 9.57 1.93
CA ASP A 171 -30.03 9.49 0.63
C ASP A 171 -29.18 10.75 0.36
N ASP A 172 -28.93 11.58 1.37
CA ASP A 172 -28.21 12.84 1.23
C ASP A 172 -26.69 12.62 1.33
N ASN A 173 -26.04 12.20 0.27
CA ASN A 173 -24.58 12.06 0.19
C ASN A 173 -23.87 13.40 0.50
N LYS A 174 -23.42 13.60 1.72
CA LYS A 174 -22.78 14.83 2.18
C LYS A 174 -21.29 14.66 2.32
N GLU A 175 -20.52 15.67 1.90
CA GLU A 175 -19.07 15.67 2.07
C GLU A 175 -18.71 15.74 3.57
N THR A 176 -17.96 14.75 4.04
CA THR A 176 -17.43 14.67 5.42
C THR A 176 -15.96 15.07 5.40
N ASN A 177 -15.56 15.99 6.28
CA ASN A 177 -14.17 16.43 6.38
C ASN A 177 -13.64 16.14 7.79
N VAL A 178 -12.53 15.40 7.89
CA VAL A 178 -11.94 15.05 9.17
C VAL A 178 -10.43 15.27 9.14
N ASP A 179 -9.95 16.12 10.04
CA ASP A 179 -8.54 16.24 10.37
C ASP A 179 -8.25 15.33 11.58
N LEU A 180 -7.72 14.12 11.31
CA LEU A 180 -7.43 13.10 12.31
C LEU A 180 -5.97 13.16 12.74
N THR A 181 -5.70 13.41 14.01
CA THR A 181 -4.36 13.24 14.58
C THR A 181 -4.29 11.93 15.36
N LEU A 182 -3.35 11.05 14.99
CA LEU A 182 -2.98 9.88 15.78
C LEU A 182 -1.65 10.14 16.49
N ASP A 183 -1.62 10.04 17.82
CA ASP A 183 -0.44 10.30 18.64
C ASP A 183 -0.24 9.16 19.65
N ASN A 184 0.69 8.24 19.38
CA ASN A 184 0.92 7.04 20.18
C ASN A 184 -0.37 6.21 20.37
N THR A 185 -1.10 5.95 19.29
CA THR A 185 -2.39 5.26 19.32
C THR A 185 -2.26 3.84 18.80
N ASN A 186 -2.88 2.88 19.53
CA ASN A 186 -2.98 1.50 19.09
C ASN A 186 -4.43 1.13 18.80
N ILE A 187 -4.69 0.54 17.64
CA ILE A 187 -5.98 0.00 17.22
C ILE A 187 -5.82 -1.50 17.04
N ASN A 188 -6.52 -2.30 17.85
CA ASN A 188 -6.46 -3.76 17.81
C ASN A 188 -7.78 -4.32 17.29
N LEU A 189 -7.73 -5.09 16.22
CA LEU A 189 -8.89 -5.72 15.60
C LEU A 189 -9.01 -7.16 16.11
N THR A 190 -10.19 -7.55 16.60
CA THR A 190 -10.43 -8.86 17.22
C THR A 190 -11.37 -9.76 16.44
N GLU A 191 -12.16 -9.22 15.52
CA GLU A 191 -13.07 -9.97 14.66
C GLU A 191 -12.55 -10.05 13.23
N LYS A 192 -12.84 -11.16 12.56
CA LYS A 192 -12.31 -11.53 11.24
C LYS A 192 -13.15 -11.07 10.04
N ASP A 193 -14.37 -10.64 10.27
CA ASP A 193 -15.35 -10.38 9.22
C ASP A 193 -15.57 -8.88 9.02
N ASN A 194 -15.05 -8.32 7.92
CA ASN A 194 -15.27 -6.94 7.50
C ASN A 194 -14.90 -5.89 8.56
N THR A 195 -13.74 -6.04 9.19
CA THR A 195 -13.23 -5.07 10.15
C THR A 195 -12.05 -4.30 9.57
N ALA A 196 -11.96 -3.02 9.92
CA ALA A 196 -10.84 -2.17 9.55
C ALA A 196 -10.39 -1.27 10.71
N GLY A 197 -9.09 -0.95 10.73
CA GLY A 197 -8.58 0.00 11.72
C GLY A 197 -9.13 1.40 11.50
N ILE A 198 -9.05 1.89 10.26
CA ILE A 198 -9.59 3.20 9.85
C ILE A 198 -10.40 2.99 8.57
N VAL A 199 -11.59 3.59 8.52
CA VAL A 199 -12.45 3.62 7.33
C VAL A 199 -12.73 5.07 6.97
N ALA A 200 -12.41 5.46 5.75
CA ALA A 200 -12.88 6.69 5.12
C ALA A 200 -13.90 6.30 4.04
N ARG A 201 -15.19 6.48 4.31
CA ARG A 201 -16.27 6.11 3.39
C ARG A 201 -16.37 7.09 2.22
N ASP A 202 -17.10 6.72 1.19
CA ASP A 202 -17.37 7.59 0.05
C ASP A 202 -17.80 9.00 0.50
N HIS A 203 -17.46 10.01 -0.30
CA HIS A 203 -17.65 11.43 0.00
C HIS A 203 -16.88 11.95 1.22
N SER A 204 -15.91 11.18 1.77
CA SER A 204 -15.08 11.65 2.88
C SER A 204 -13.74 12.20 2.39
N LYS A 205 -13.32 13.30 2.99
CA LYS A 205 -11.96 13.85 2.92
C LYS A 205 -11.32 13.73 4.29
N VAL A 206 -10.34 12.87 4.39
CA VAL A 206 -9.67 12.58 5.66
C VAL A 206 -8.20 12.93 5.55
N GLU A 207 -7.73 13.78 6.45
CA GLU A 207 -6.32 14.08 6.62
C GLU A 207 -5.83 13.47 7.93
N VAL A 208 -4.89 12.52 7.87
CA VAL A 208 -4.33 11.85 9.04
C VAL A 208 -2.94 12.40 9.32
N THR A 209 -2.75 13.08 10.46
CA THR A 209 -1.43 13.49 10.93
C THR A 209 -0.89 12.47 11.91
N LEU A 210 0.27 11.90 11.62
CA LEU A 210 0.94 10.93 12.48
C LEU A 210 1.90 11.60 13.45
N LYS A 211 1.76 11.29 14.74
CA LYS A 211 2.68 11.69 15.81
C LYS A 211 3.07 10.48 16.63
N GLY A 212 4.38 10.35 16.91
CA GLY A 212 4.89 9.16 17.61
C GLY A 212 4.66 7.85 16.87
N GLU A 213 4.53 6.76 17.58
CA GLU A 213 4.34 5.42 17.02
C GLU A 213 2.87 5.02 17.10
N ASN A 214 2.24 4.77 15.95
CA ASN A 214 0.86 4.34 15.86
C ASN A 214 0.78 2.94 15.25
N THR A 215 -0.17 2.13 15.71
CA THR A 215 -0.30 0.73 15.27
C THR A 215 -1.75 0.39 14.97
N ILE A 216 -1.97 -0.36 13.87
CA ILE A 216 -3.20 -1.10 13.60
C ILE A 216 -2.80 -2.57 13.55
N ASP A 217 -3.31 -3.41 14.47
CA ASP A 217 -2.95 -4.84 14.58
C ASP A 217 -4.19 -5.73 14.55
N GLY A 218 -4.23 -6.64 13.56
CA GLY A 218 -5.30 -7.62 13.37
C GLY A 218 -4.95 -9.02 13.86
N LYS A 219 -3.91 -9.19 14.66
CA LYS A 219 -3.40 -10.51 15.06
C LYS A 219 -4.46 -11.40 15.68
N GLU A 220 -5.22 -10.88 16.63
CA GLU A 220 -6.26 -11.65 17.33
C GLU A 220 -7.35 -12.11 16.35
N ALA A 221 -7.80 -11.21 15.47
CA ALA A 221 -8.78 -11.52 14.43
C ALA A 221 -8.31 -12.64 13.49
N LEU A 222 -7.03 -12.65 13.12
CA LEU A 222 -6.47 -13.68 12.23
C LEU A 222 -6.22 -15.01 12.94
N GLU A 223 -5.84 -15.01 14.21
CA GLU A 223 -5.67 -16.24 15.01
C GLU A 223 -7.00 -16.97 15.18
N ASP A 224 -8.09 -16.27 15.49
CA ASP A 224 -9.45 -16.83 15.59
C ASP A 224 -9.94 -17.37 14.26
N ALA A 225 -9.70 -16.64 13.18
CA ALA A 225 -10.03 -17.08 11.84
C ALA A 225 -9.26 -18.35 11.41
N ALA A 226 -8.01 -18.50 11.85
CA ALA A 226 -7.24 -19.71 11.58
C ALA A 226 -7.85 -20.94 12.28
N GLN A 227 -8.29 -20.78 13.51
CA GLN A 227 -8.94 -21.85 14.29
C GLN A 227 -10.26 -22.29 13.63
N GLU A 228 -11.11 -21.35 13.20
CA GLU A 228 -12.35 -21.70 12.51
C GLU A 228 -12.13 -22.39 11.16
N ALA A 229 -11.12 -21.98 10.41
CA ALA A 229 -10.78 -22.63 9.16
C ALA A 229 -10.36 -24.10 9.36
N GLU A 230 -9.65 -24.40 10.45
CA GLU A 230 -9.33 -25.79 10.83
C GLU A 230 -10.59 -26.58 11.20
N ASP A 231 -11.54 -25.96 11.90
CA ASP A 231 -12.79 -26.60 12.31
C ASP A 231 -13.72 -26.81 11.11
N ALA A 232 -13.87 -25.84 10.22
CA ALA A 232 -14.61 -25.97 8.97
C ALA A 232 -14.07 -27.12 8.09
N LYS A 233 -12.75 -27.26 8.02
CA LYS A 233 -12.10 -28.36 7.29
C LYS A 233 -12.40 -29.72 7.88
N LYS A 234 -12.45 -29.87 9.21
CA LYS A 234 -12.85 -31.12 9.89
C LYS A 234 -14.28 -31.50 9.54
N GLU A 235 -15.15 -30.53 9.28
CA GLU A 235 -16.55 -30.71 8.91
C GLU A 235 -16.75 -30.81 7.38
N GLY A 236 -15.69 -30.68 6.57
CA GLY A 236 -15.76 -30.72 5.10
C GLY A 236 -16.38 -29.48 4.47
N MET A 237 -16.39 -28.36 5.19
CA MET A 237 -16.86 -27.05 4.74
C MET A 237 -15.71 -26.24 4.12
N SER A 238 -16.04 -25.25 3.30
CA SER A 238 -15.06 -24.26 2.80
C SER A 238 -14.65 -23.32 3.95
N SER A 239 -13.38 -22.93 3.96
CA SER A 239 -12.92 -21.90 4.91
C SER A 239 -13.71 -20.59 4.69
N PRO A 240 -14.12 -19.93 5.75
CA PRO A 240 -14.75 -18.61 5.65
C PRO A 240 -13.77 -17.60 5.04
N ASN A 241 -14.30 -16.61 4.33
CA ASN A 241 -13.52 -15.47 3.91
C ASN A 241 -13.12 -14.65 5.15
N ARG A 242 -11.93 -14.10 5.13
CA ARG A 242 -11.42 -13.20 6.16
C ARG A 242 -11.21 -11.85 5.51
N ASN A 243 -11.74 -10.83 6.12
CA ASN A 243 -11.59 -9.47 5.65
C ASN A 243 -11.23 -8.55 6.83
N VAL A 244 -9.94 -8.63 7.22
CA VAL A 244 -9.34 -7.80 8.26
C VAL A 244 -8.44 -6.81 7.55
N GLU A 245 -8.80 -5.54 7.56
CA GLU A 245 -8.10 -4.49 6.83
C GLU A 245 -7.43 -3.51 7.80
N GLY A 246 -6.26 -3.02 7.41
CA GLY A 246 -5.65 -1.92 8.16
C GLY A 246 -6.42 -0.62 7.93
N ILE A 247 -6.49 -0.19 6.67
CA ILE A 247 -7.19 1.02 6.25
C ILE A 247 -8.08 0.69 5.05
N ARG A 248 -9.30 1.25 5.03
CA ARG A 248 -10.22 1.22 3.89
C ARG A 248 -10.57 2.63 3.47
N VAL A 249 -10.49 2.90 2.16
CA VAL A 249 -10.81 4.20 1.56
C VAL A 249 -11.82 3.98 0.42
N GLY A 250 -12.99 4.59 0.53
CA GLY A 250 -14.12 4.42 -0.38
C GLY A 250 -15.09 3.32 0.06
N GLY A 251 -15.82 2.73 -0.89
CA GLY A 251 -16.91 1.79 -0.68
C GLY A 251 -16.61 0.56 0.19
N GLU A 252 -17.62 -0.26 0.44
CA GLU A 252 -17.53 -1.40 1.37
C GLU A 252 -16.55 -2.50 0.94
N ASN A 253 -16.22 -2.61 -0.35
CA ASN A 253 -15.27 -3.58 -0.89
C ASN A 253 -14.41 -2.95 -1.99
N ALA A 254 -13.15 -3.38 -2.11
CA ALA A 254 -12.32 -3.02 -3.25
C ALA A 254 -12.92 -3.58 -4.55
N GLY A 255 -13.47 -2.74 -5.37
CA GLY A 255 -14.14 -3.11 -6.63
C GLY A 255 -15.66 -2.97 -6.59
N ASP A 256 -16.23 -2.48 -5.50
CA ASP A 256 -17.58 -1.92 -5.57
C ASP A 256 -17.52 -0.73 -6.53
N ASP A 257 -18.32 -0.80 -7.61
CA ASP A 257 -18.60 0.36 -8.43
C ASP A 257 -19.42 1.33 -7.56
N SER A 258 -18.71 2.11 -6.73
CA SER A 258 -19.32 3.25 -6.08
C SER A 258 -19.78 4.17 -7.22
N SER A 259 -21.07 4.27 -7.44
CA SER A 259 -21.67 5.20 -8.42
C SER A 259 -21.58 6.65 -7.94
N GLY A 260 -20.68 6.95 -6.99
CA GLY A 260 -20.52 8.21 -6.29
C GLY A 260 -19.10 8.77 -6.38
N GLU A 261 -18.92 9.97 -5.90
CA GLU A 261 -17.60 10.56 -5.68
C GLU A 261 -16.89 9.74 -4.60
N GLY A 262 -15.67 9.23 -4.90
CA GLY A 262 -14.89 8.41 -3.98
C GLY A 262 -14.45 9.16 -2.72
N ALA A 263 -13.68 8.51 -1.86
CA ALA A 263 -13.07 9.11 -0.69
C ALA A 263 -11.64 9.55 -0.99
N SER A 264 -11.14 10.54 -0.25
CA SER A 264 -9.71 10.87 -0.24
C SER A 264 -9.13 10.74 1.15
N LEU A 265 -7.96 10.08 1.24
CA LEU A 265 -7.19 9.94 2.46
C LEU A 265 -5.79 10.49 2.25
N THR A 266 -5.41 11.50 3.03
CA THR A 266 -4.05 12.01 3.06
C THR A 266 -3.40 11.64 4.39
N ILE A 267 -2.25 10.96 4.36
CA ILE A 267 -1.48 10.62 5.57
C ILE A 267 -0.22 11.49 5.59
N LYS A 268 -0.04 12.23 6.67
CA LYS A 268 1.07 13.18 6.86
C LYS A 268 1.93 12.79 8.06
N GLY A 269 3.24 12.98 7.93
CA GLY A 269 4.13 13.01 9.08
C GLY A 269 4.01 14.32 9.86
N ASP A 270 4.54 14.36 11.06
CA ASP A 270 4.62 15.60 11.83
C ASP A 270 5.89 16.39 11.48
N GLU A 271 5.75 17.54 10.86
CA GLU A 271 6.88 18.41 10.49
C GLU A 271 7.70 18.92 11.71
N THR A 272 7.14 18.86 12.91
CA THR A 272 7.68 19.54 14.12
C THR A 272 8.37 18.62 15.12
N SER A 273 8.18 17.29 15.01
CA SER A 273 8.72 16.29 15.93
C SER A 273 9.39 15.13 15.19
N ASP A 274 10.01 14.23 15.93
CA ASP A 274 10.54 12.98 15.40
C ASP A 274 9.45 12.24 14.62
N GLN A 275 9.76 11.81 13.41
CA GLN A 275 8.89 11.18 12.42
C GLN A 275 7.77 10.33 13.04
N GLY A 276 6.52 10.76 12.86
CA GLY A 276 5.37 9.95 13.23
C GLY A 276 5.23 8.78 12.26
N SER A 277 4.97 7.60 12.78
CA SER A 277 4.83 6.38 11.98
C SER A 277 3.49 5.68 12.20
N LEU A 278 3.07 4.92 11.20
CA LEU A 278 1.92 4.04 11.27
C LEU A 278 2.34 2.62 10.86
N ASN A 279 2.28 1.68 11.80
CA ASN A 279 2.47 0.27 11.54
C ASN A 279 1.11 -0.42 11.36
N ILE A 280 0.89 -1.06 10.22
CA ILE A 280 -0.26 -1.91 9.94
C ILE A 280 0.25 -3.35 9.95
N ASP A 281 -0.19 -4.14 10.91
CA ASP A 281 0.36 -5.47 11.14
C ASP A 281 -0.74 -6.54 11.24
N HIS A 282 -0.43 -7.77 10.84
CA HIS A 282 -1.32 -8.93 10.94
C HIS A 282 -2.73 -8.68 10.36
N THR A 283 -2.81 -8.21 9.14
CA THR A 283 -4.07 -7.99 8.42
C THR A 283 -4.20 -8.93 7.22
N SER A 284 -5.40 -9.15 6.71
CA SER A 284 -5.56 -9.85 5.42
C SER A 284 -5.22 -8.93 4.24
N THR A 285 -5.46 -7.64 4.42
CA THR A 285 -5.09 -6.58 3.49
C THR A 285 -4.67 -5.35 4.30
N GLY A 286 -3.46 -4.86 4.06
CA GLY A 286 -2.98 -3.68 4.77
C GLY A 286 -3.79 -2.44 4.45
N MET A 287 -4.05 -2.18 3.16
CA MET A 287 -4.86 -1.04 2.71
C MET A 287 -5.73 -1.42 1.52
N VAL A 288 -6.98 -0.94 1.53
CA VAL A 288 -7.93 -1.04 0.42
C VAL A 288 -8.26 0.36 -0.08
N ILE A 289 -8.04 0.60 -1.37
CA ILE A 289 -8.40 1.84 -2.06
C ILE A 289 -9.43 1.47 -3.11
N SER A 290 -10.68 1.89 -2.92
CA SER A 290 -11.79 1.59 -3.82
C SER A 290 -11.73 2.45 -5.09
N ASN A 291 -12.58 2.14 -6.07
CA ASN A 291 -12.71 2.94 -7.29
C ASN A 291 -13.00 4.41 -6.96
N ASP A 292 -12.49 5.33 -7.78
CA ASP A 292 -12.67 6.77 -7.64
C ASP A 292 -12.18 7.36 -6.30
N SER A 293 -11.40 6.59 -5.52
CA SER A 293 -10.81 7.02 -4.25
C SER A 293 -9.32 7.22 -4.37
N ASP A 294 -8.74 8.10 -3.54
CA ASP A 294 -7.33 8.44 -3.59
C ASP A 294 -6.67 8.30 -2.22
N VAL A 295 -5.43 7.82 -2.22
CA VAL A 295 -4.57 7.84 -1.03
C VAL A 295 -3.27 8.56 -1.33
N THR A 296 -2.93 9.53 -0.51
CA THR A 296 -1.66 10.27 -0.58
C THR A 296 -0.89 10.17 0.73
N LEU A 297 0.35 9.75 0.67
CA LEU A 297 1.33 9.85 1.75
C LEU A 297 2.23 11.05 1.46
N THR A 298 2.31 12.01 2.37
CA THR A 298 3.04 13.27 2.17
C THR A 298 3.71 13.77 3.46
N ASP A 299 4.52 14.81 3.38
CA ASP A 299 5.13 15.49 4.54
C ASP A 299 5.92 14.55 5.47
N ASN A 300 6.79 13.71 4.92
CA ASN A 300 7.59 12.70 5.63
C ASN A 300 6.75 11.61 6.36
N ALA A 301 5.58 11.27 5.88
CA ALA A 301 4.81 10.14 6.42
C ALA A 301 5.62 8.84 6.33
N ASP A 302 5.58 8.04 7.39
CA ASP A 302 6.22 6.72 7.45
C ASP A 302 5.15 5.67 7.72
N VAL A 303 4.85 4.85 6.69
CA VAL A 303 3.80 3.82 6.77
C VAL A 303 4.41 2.47 6.45
N ASP A 304 4.30 1.57 7.42
CA ASP A 304 4.76 0.19 7.33
C ASP A 304 3.58 -0.77 7.31
N ILE A 305 3.45 -1.59 6.28
CA ILE A 305 2.48 -2.70 6.20
C ILE A 305 3.25 -4.02 6.34
N LYS A 306 2.99 -4.76 7.41
CA LYS A 306 3.75 -5.98 7.75
C LYS A 306 2.85 -7.18 7.96
N HIS A 307 3.41 -8.38 7.78
CA HIS A 307 2.78 -9.66 8.11
C HIS A 307 1.34 -9.80 7.60
N THR A 308 1.09 -9.37 6.34
CA THR A 308 -0.22 -9.60 5.74
C THR A 308 -0.43 -11.10 5.51
N GLU A 309 -1.54 -11.65 5.97
CA GLU A 309 -1.82 -13.08 5.89
C GLU A 309 -2.91 -13.40 4.86
N ALA A 310 -2.98 -14.67 4.44
CA ALA A 310 -3.99 -15.08 3.49
C ALA A 310 -5.41 -14.92 4.04
N GLY A 311 -6.23 -14.17 3.33
CA GLY A 311 -7.65 -13.99 3.66
C GLY A 311 -8.48 -15.26 3.45
N SER A 312 -8.02 -16.18 2.58
CA SER A 312 -8.66 -17.47 2.34
C SER A 312 -7.66 -18.46 1.73
N SER A 313 -8.05 -19.73 1.55
CA SER A 313 -7.23 -20.74 0.85
C SER A 313 -6.93 -20.40 -0.61
N THR A 314 -7.65 -19.44 -1.18
CA THR A 314 -7.51 -19.01 -2.58
C THR A 314 -6.96 -17.60 -2.76
N GLN A 315 -6.93 -16.79 -1.70
CA GLN A 315 -6.43 -15.41 -1.72
C GLN A 315 -5.29 -15.28 -0.71
N GLY A 316 -4.07 -15.05 -1.20
CA GLY A 316 -2.93 -14.68 -0.37
C GLY A 316 -3.11 -13.31 0.27
N GLY A 317 -2.37 -13.03 1.33
CA GLY A 317 -2.32 -11.70 1.94
C GLY A 317 -1.87 -10.64 0.92
N ARG A 318 -2.42 -9.46 1.01
CA ARG A 318 -2.09 -8.34 0.12
C ARG A 318 -1.64 -7.15 0.95
N GLY A 319 -0.55 -6.52 0.55
CA GLY A 319 -0.16 -5.24 1.15
C GLY A 319 -1.23 -4.19 0.86
N ILE A 320 -1.47 -3.91 -0.43
CA ILE A 320 -2.47 -2.94 -0.88
C ILE A 320 -3.31 -3.55 -2.00
N VAL A 321 -4.62 -3.38 -1.92
CA VAL A 321 -5.56 -3.54 -3.04
C VAL A 321 -5.95 -2.15 -3.51
N GLN A 322 -5.57 -1.81 -4.73
CA GLN A 322 -5.70 -0.46 -5.27
C GLN A 322 -6.59 -0.45 -6.51
N ARG A 323 -7.66 0.33 -6.45
CA ARG A 323 -8.59 0.57 -7.55
C ARG A 323 -8.80 2.06 -7.82
N GLY A 324 -8.14 2.93 -7.09
CA GLY A 324 -8.00 4.37 -7.24
C GLY A 324 -6.53 4.77 -7.12
N ASP A 325 -6.18 6.04 -7.06
CA ASP A 325 -4.80 6.51 -7.10
C ASP A 325 -4.05 6.30 -5.78
N LEU A 326 -2.78 5.91 -5.88
CA LEU A 326 -1.84 5.87 -4.75
C LEU A 326 -0.64 6.77 -5.02
N THR A 327 -0.46 7.78 -4.19
CA THR A 327 0.67 8.72 -4.28
C THR A 327 1.52 8.65 -3.01
N VAL A 328 2.84 8.57 -3.19
CA VAL A 328 3.84 8.68 -2.10
C VAL A 328 4.78 9.82 -2.45
N GLU A 329 4.71 10.93 -1.72
CA GLU A 329 5.40 12.16 -2.05
C GLU A 329 6.05 12.85 -0.83
N ASP A 330 6.82 13.89 -1.09
CA ASP A 330 7.43 14.77 -0.08
C ASP A 330 8.18 14.02 1.02
N LYS A 331 9.14 13.17 0.60
CA LYS A 331 10.05 12.37 1.46
C LYS A 331 9.33 11.31 2.30
N SER A 332 8.14 10.93 1.92
CA SER A 332 7.41 9.87 2.61
C SER A 332 7.96 8.49 2.29
N SER A 333 7.71 7.55 3.18
CA SER A 333 8.10 6.15 3.06
C SER A 333 6.88 5.25 3.15
N LEU A 334 6.76 4.35 2.18
CA LEU A 334 5.82 3.24 2.22
C LEU A 334 6.59 1.94 2.13
N THR A 335 6.58 1.18 3.22
CA THR A 335 7.18 -0.16 3.27
C THR A 335 6.09 -1.21 3.30
N ILE A 336 6.17 -2.21 2.42
CA ILE A 336 5.28 -3.36 2.40
C ILE A 336 6.11 -4.63 2.55
N ASP A 337 6.00 -5.28 3.70
CA ASP A 337 6.65 -6.55 3.99
C ASP A 337 5.61 -7.65 4.17
N THR A 338 5.39 -8.42 3.11
CA THR A 338 4.41 -9.49 3.07
C THR A 338 5.01 -10.86 3.41
N VAL A 339 6.17 -10.90 4.07
CA VAL A 339 6.81 -12.14 4.50
C VAL A 339 5.88 -12.92 5.43
N GLY A 340 5.54 -14.13 5.05
CA GLY A 340 4.54 -14.95 5.72
C GLY A 340 3.14 -14.83 5.11
N SER A 341 2.92 -13.87 4.21
CA SER A 341 1.65 -13.74 3.50
C SER A 341 1.35 -14.99 2.69
N GLY A 342 0.23 -15.63 2.96
CA GLY A 342 -0.25 -16.80 2.23
C GLY A 342 0.27 -18.14 2.71
N ALA A 343 0.95 -18.23 3.83
CA ALA A 343 1.31 -19.50 4.44
C ALA A 343 0.13 -20.07 5.26
N TYR A 344 -0.73 -20.84 4.61
CA TYR A 344 -1.73 -21.63 5.30
C TYR A 344 -1.10 -22.97 5.74
N LYS A 345 -1.00 -23.25 7.03
CA LYS A 345 -0.52 -24.53 7.54
C LYS A 345 -1.60 -25.58 7.33
N ILE A 346 -1.48 -26.39 6.30
CA ILE A 346 -2.29 -27.61 6.19
C ILE A 346 -1.61 -28.69 7.01
N ASP A 347 -2.18 -28.98 8.16
CA ASP A 347 -1.75 -30.10 8.98
C ASP A 347 -2.27 -31.42 8.39
N ASN A 348 -1.43 -32.11 7.66
CA ASN A 348 -1.51 -33.53 7.37
C ASN A 348 -0.09 -34.02 7.09
N ASP A 349 0.71 -34.33 8.13
CA ASP A 349 1.98 -35.08 8.05
C ASP A 349 2.91 -34.80 6.83
N GLN A 350 2.62 -33.78 6.08
CA GLN A 350 3.40 -33.20 5.01
C GLN A 350 3.75 -31.78 5.46
N GLU A 351 4.97 -31.58 5.86
CA GLU A 351 5.54 -30.25 6.04
C GLU A 351 5.51 -29.51 4.69
N GLY A 352 4.40 -28.85 4.40
CA GLY A 352 4.21 -28.05 3.21
C GLY A 352 3.38 -26.83 3.56
N LEU A 353 3.98 -25.67 3.56
CA LEU A 353 3.26 -24.41 3.54
C LEU A 353 2.51 -24.33 2.21
N VAL A 354 1.18 -24.34 2.24
CA VAL A 354 0.38 -24.02 1.05
C VAL A 354 0.24 -22.51 1.01
N TYR A 355 1.03 -21.89 0.16
CA TYR A 355 0.88 -20.48 -0.15
C TYR A 355 -0.43 -20.28 -0.89
N GLY A 356 -1.28 -19.39 -0.42
CA GLY A 356 -2.43 -18.93 -1.21
C GLY A 356 -1.91 -18.38 -2.56
N ASN A 357 -2.56 -18.73 -3.64
CA ASN A 357 -2.27 -18.10 -4.92
C ASN A 357 -2.57 -16.60 -4.78
N ASN A 358 -1.67 -15.73 -5.28
CA ASN A 358 -1.83 -14.28 -5.36
C ASN A 358 -1.52 -13.47 -4.08
N GLY A 359 -0.42 -13.76 -3.37
CA GLY A 359 0.16 -12.83 -2.38
C GLY A 359 0.88 -11.69 -3.10
N TYR A 360 0.23 -10.54 -3.24
CA TYR A 360 0.80 -9.35 -3.87
C TYR A 360 1.23 -8.32 -2.83
N GLY A 361 2.30 -7.55 -3.14
CA GLY A 361 2.58 -6.33 -2.41
C GLY A 361 1.52 -5.28 -2.70
N ILE A 362 1.39 -4.89 -3.97
CA ILE A 362 0.33 -4.02 -4.47
C ILE A 362 -0.38 -4.73 -5.61
N ASP A 363 -1.70 -4.86 -5.52
CA ASP A 363 -2.62 -5.34 -6.56
C ASP A 363 -3.38 -4.12 -7.11
N SER A 364 -2.95 -3.61 -8.26
CA SER A 364 -3.38 -2.32 -8.79
C SER A 364 -4.15 -2.43 -10.10
N THR A 365 -5.15 -1.57 -10.27
CA THR A 365 -5.77 -1.26 -11.57
C THR A 365 -5.77 0.23 -11.88
N ASP A 366 -5.09 1.05 -11.06
CA ASP A 366 -4.97 2.49 -11.23
C ASP A 366 -3.53 2.97 -11.03
N ASP A 367 -3.29 4.28 -10.98
CA ASP A 367 -1.96 4.85 -11.00
C ASP A 367 -1.24 4.76 -9.65
N ILE A 368 0.04 4.37 -9.69
CA ILE A 368 0.97 4.41 -8.57
C ILE A 368 2.02 5.47 -8.86
N THR A 369 2.10 6.50 -8.02
CA THR A 369 3.08 7.59 -8.15
C THR A 369 3.97 7.69 -6.91
N VAL A 370 5.29 7.69 -7.12
CA VAL A 370 6.30 7.90 -6.06
C VAL A 370 7.17 9.06 -6.48
N THR A 371 7.14 10.15 -5.73
CA THR A 371 7.82 11.39 -6.12
C THR A 371 8.39 12.17 -4.91
N GLY A 372 9.20 13.19 -5.15
CA GLY A 372 9.64 14.12 -4.10
C GLY A 372 10.59 13.57 -3.06
N ASP A 373 11.66 12.86 -3.45
CA ASP A 373 12.63 12.20 -2.56
C ASP A 373 12.02 11.07 -1.69
N SER A 374 10.91 10.48 -2.14
CA SER A 374 10.16 9.46 -1.39
C SER A 374 10.67 8.04 -1.66
N THR A 375 10.22 7.09 -0.85
CA THR A 375 10.62 5.69 -0.97
C THR A 375 9.40 4.76 -0.99
N LEU A 376 9.37 3.86 -1.98
CA LEU A 376 8.50 2.68 -1.98
C LEU A 376 9.37 1.42 -1.85
N GLU A 377 9.21 0.69 -0.76
CA GLU A 377 9.89 -0.57 -0.53
C GLU A 377 8.91 -1.72 -0.41
N ILE A 378 9.09 -2.80 -1.20
CA ILE A 378 8.22 -3.99 -1.17
C ILE A 378 9.08 -5.24 -1.03
N LYS A 379 8.83 -6.03 0.00
CA LYS A 379 9.58 -7.24 0.34
C LYS A 379 8.69 -8.47 0.46
N GLY A 380 9.29 -9.62 0.31
CA GLY A 380 8.75 -10.91 0.75
C GLY A 380 7.55 -11.44 -0.04
N THR A 381 7.08 -10.77 -1.06
CA THR A 381 5.90 -11.16 -1.85
C THR A 381 6.08 -12.53 -2.53
N GLN A 382 5.04 -13.37 -2.51
CA GLN A 382 5.11 -14.71 -3.07
C GLN A 382 4.75 -14.76 -4.56
N SER A 383 3.88 -13.86 -5.03
CA SER A 383 3.47 -13.78 -6.44
C SER A 383 4.18 -12.64 -7.16
N SER A 384 3.76 -11.42 -6.95
CA SER A 384 4.40 -10.23 -7.53
C SER A 384 4.47 -9.11 -6.48
N ALA A 385 5.56 -8.33 -6.48
CA ALA A 385 5.60 -7.16 -5.60
C ALA A 385 4.57 -6.11 -6.05
N ILE A 386 4.57 -5.78 -7.34
CA ILE A 386 3.52 -4.96 -7.94
C ILE A 386 2.86 -5.77 -9.06
N TYR A 387 1.56 -5.99 -8.95
CA TYR A 387 0.73 -6.54 -10.01
C TYR A 387 -0.12 -5.43 -10.58
N GLY A 388 0.02 -5.15 -11.87
CA GLY A 388 -0.71 -4.12 -12.58
C GLY A 388 -1.74 -4.72 -13.54
N GLY A 389 -3.02 -4.46 -13.29
CA GLY A 389 -4.12 -4.80 -14.19
C GLY A 389 -4.32 -3.76 -15.29
N THR A 390 -5.46 -3.85 -16.00
CA THR A 390 -5.82 -2.89 -17.05
C THR A 390 -5.95 -1.48 -16.49
N GLY A 391 -5.27 -0.51 -17.08
CA GLY A 391 -5.29 0.91 -16.67
C GLY A 391 -4.14 1.31 -15.73
N SER A 392 -3.58 0.38 -14.98
CA SER A 392 -2.54 0.66 -13.98
C SER A 392 -1.26 1.19 -14.61
N SER A 393 -0.70 2.29 -14.10
CA SER A 393 0.65 2.76 -14.40
C SER A 393 1.52 2.88 -13.15
N LEU A 394 2.85 2.91 -13.35
CA LEU A 394 3.81 3.16 -12.27
C LEU A 394 4.75 4.29 -12.69
N THR A 395 4.76 5.35 -11.90
CA THR A 395 5.70 6.47 -12.06
C THR A 395 6.53 6.62 -10.80
N VAL A 396 7.86 6.61 -10.97
CA VAL A 396 8.82 6.93 -9.90
C VAL A 396 9.68 8.08 -10.40
N GLU A 397 9.53 9.25 -9.79
CA GLU A 397 10.19 10.49 -10.18
C GLU A 397 10.95 11.09 -8.98
N ASP A 398 12.22 11.45 -9.19
CA ASP A 398 13.08 12.01 -8.13
C ASP A 398 13.06 11.20 -6.82
N SER A 399 12.97 9.85 -6.90
CA SER A 399 12.60 9.00 -5.76
C SER A 399 13.27 7.62 -5.81
N THR A 400 12.97 6.77 -4.84
CA THR A 400 13.56 5.44 -4.70
C THR A 400 12.49 4.34 -4.75
N LEU A 401 12.74 3.30 -5.56
CA LEU A 401 11.95 2.07 -5.58
C LEU A 401 12.83 0.87 -5.26
N ASN A 402 12.51 0.15 -4.18
CA ASN A 402 13.18 -1.08 -3.77
C ASN A 402 12.19 -2.26 -3.75
N ILE A 403 12.48 -3.29 -4.53
CA ILE A 403 11.66 -4.50 -4.60
C ILE A 403 12.53 -5.74 -4.39
N ASP A 404 12.15 -6.57 -3.40
CA ASP A 404 12.72 -7.89 -3.19
C ASP A 404 11.62 -8.96 -3.07
N SER A 405 11.29 -9.59 -4.20
CA SER A 405 10.17 -10.52 -4.35
C SER A 405 10.61 -11.97 -4.50
N ASN A 406 9.96 -12.88 -3.78
CA ASN A 406 10.12 -14.32 -4.01
C ASN A 406 9.44 -14.79 -5.31
N GLY A 407 8.55 -14.00 -5.90
CA GLY A 407 7.90 -14.23 -7.17
C GLY A 407 8.45 -13.34 -8.29
N ARG A 408 7.61 -12.46 -8.82
CA ARG A 408 8.01 -11.43 -9.80
C ARG A 408 8.17 -10.10 -9.09
N GLY A 409 9.08 -9.26 -9.58
CA GLY A 409 9.19 -7.89 -9.10
C GLY A 409 7.95 -7.08 -9.51
N ILE A 410 7.89 -6.67 -10.77
CA ILE A 410 6.73 -5.98 -11.36
C ILE A 410 6.12 -6.90 -12.43
N ASP A 411 4.81 -7.07 -12.41
CA ASP A 411 4.06 -7.92 -13.34
C ASP A 411 2.83 -7.19 -13.86
N TYR A 412 2.94 -6.63 -15.04
CA TYR A 412 1.88 -5.88 -15.69
C TYR A 412 1.15 -6.75 -16.71
N GLU A 413 -0.16 -6.96 -16.51
CA GLU A 413 -1.00 -7.71 -17.45
C GLU A 413 -1.46 -6.86 -18.65
N GLY A 414 -2.08 -7.51 -19.62
CA GLY A 414 -2.46 -6.88 -20.88
C GLY A 414 -3.42 -5.72 -20.69
N GLY A 415 -3.05 -4.52 -21.20
CA GLY A 415 -3.84 -3.30 -21.08
C GLY A 415 -3.41 -2.37 -19.94
N ALA A 416 -2.36 -2.75 -19.19
CA ALA A 416 -1.74 -1.85 -18.24
C ALA A 416 -1.10 -0.64 -18.94
N GLY A 417 -0.93 0.46 -18.20
CA GLY A 417 -0.25 1.69 -18.62
C GLY A 417 1.26 1.54 -18.65
N ASP A 418 1.96 2.64 -18.55
CA ASP A 418 3.41 2.71 -18.66
C ASP A 418 4.12 2.52 -17.31
N ILE A 419 5.39 2.08 -17.35
CA ILE A 419 6.30 2.02 -16.21
C ILE A 419 7.40 3.04 -16.47
N THR A 420 7.47 4.08 -15.64
CA THR A 420 8.40 5.20 -15.81
C THR A 420 9.25 5.41 -14.57
N PHE A 421 10.56 5.46 -14.78
CA PHE A 421 11.56 5.83 -13.79
C PHE A 421 12.29 7.06 -14.28
N GLU A 422 12.13 8.20 -13.61
CA GLU A 422 12.74 9.47 -13.97
C GLU A 422 13.56 10.01 -12.79
N ASN A 423 14.83 10.36 -13.03
CA ASN A 423 15.78 10.88 -12.02
C ASN A 423 15.90 10.01 -10.75
N SER A 424 15.62 8.70 -10.84
CA SER A 424 15.34 7.85 -9.69
C SER A 424 16.37 6.74 -9.49
N GLU A 425 16.40 6.18 -8.26
CA GLU A 425 17.12 4.96 -7.93
C GLU A 425 16.15 3.78 -7.87
N VAL A 426 16.45 2.71 -8.62
CA VAL A 426 15.55 1.58 -8.78
C VAL A 426 16.29 0.27 -8.55
N ASP A 427 15.92 -0.51 -7.55
CA ASP A 427 16.42 -1.87 -7.33
C ASP A 427 15.26 -2.87 -7.31
N ILE A 428 15.21 -3.75 -8.32
CA ILE A 428 14.15 -4.72 -8.48
C ILE A 428 14.74 -6.12 -8.54
N SER A 429 14.39 -6.93 -7.57
CA SER A 429 14.75 -8.34 -7.48
C SER A 429 13.50 -9.23 -7.52
N GLY A 430 13.51 -10.23 -8.39
CA GLY A 430 12.48 -11.25 -8.46
C GLY A 430 13.08 -12.65 -8.61
N ASN A 431 12.42 -13.67 -8.10
CA ASN A 431 12.86 -15.05 -8.33
C ASN A 431 12.58 -15.48 -9.79
N GLY A 432 11.39 -15.16 -10.31
CA GLY A 432 10.97 -15.50 -11.67
C GLY A 432 11.37 -14.46 -12.71
N MET A 433 10.86 -13.26 -12.57
CA MET A 433 11.13 -12.12 -13.47
C MET A 433 11.33 -10.86 -12.65
N GLY A 434 12.22 -9.95 -13.12
CA GLY A 434 12.36 -8.63 -12.52
C GLY A 434 11.18 -7.75 -12.89
N ILE A 435 11.07 -7.40 -14.17
CA ILE A 435 9.90 -6.70 -14.73
C ILE A 435 9.29 -7.57 -15.83
N SER A 436 8.01 -7.82 -15.77
CA SER A 436 7.22 -8.58 -16.74
C SER A 436 6.08 -7.71 -17.24
N VAL A 437 5.93 -7.61 -18.56
CA VAL A 437 4.76 -7.02 -19.18
C VAL A 437 4.11 -8.03 -20.10
N ALA A 438 2.79 -8.20 -20.00
CA ALA A 438 2.06 -9.22 -20.73
C ALA A 438 1.67 -8.78 -22.15
N PRO A 439 1.27 -9.74 -23.02
CA PRO A 439 0.88 -9.45 -24.38
C PRO A 439 -0.39 -8.60 -24.47
N GLY A 440 -0.39 -7.59 -25.33
CA GLY A 440 -1.61 -6.91 -25.80
C GLY A 440 -1.78 -5.46 -25.39
N GLY A 441 -1.06 -4.96 -24.38
CA GLY A 441 -1.28 -3.64 -23.80
C GLY A 441 -0.51 -2.49 -24.45
N GLY A 442 0.67 -2.75 -24.99
CA GLY A 442 1.52 -1.65 -25.50
C GLY A 442 2.29 -0.90 -24.41
N THR A 443 2.45 -1.49 -23.23
CA THR A 443 3.18 -0.93 -22.10
C THR A 443 4.59 -0.51 -22.48
N ASN A 444 4.95 0.74 -22.19
CA ASN A 444 6.30 1.24 -22.30
C ASN A 444 7.02 1.11 -20.95
N ILE A 445 8.32 0.85 -21.00
CA ILE A 445 9.20 0.88 -19.84
C ILE A 445 10.26 1.93 -20.12
N THR A 446 10.35 2.94 -19.26
CA THR A 446 11.30 4.05 -19.43
C THR A 446 12.20 4.21 -18.22
N PHE A 447 13.51 4.27 -18.47
CA PHE A 447 14.52 4.74 -17.52
C PHE A 447 15.09 6.05 -18.08
N ASP A 448 14.79 7.17 -17.46
CA ASP A 448 15.23 8.51 -17.83
C ASP A 448 16.10 9.10 -16.71
N ASN A 449 17.35 9.42 -17.01
CA ASN A 449 18.33 9.94 -16.05
C ASN A 449 18.41 9.15 -14.73
N SER A 450 18.09 7.85 -14.78
CA SER A 450 17.89 6.99 -13.60
C SER A 450 19.01 5.95 -13.45
N THR A 451 19.25 5.52 -12.22
CA THR A 451 20.11 4.38 -11.92
C THR A 451 19.24 3.19 -11.58
N GLY A 452 19.39 2.07 -12.31
CA GLY A 452 18.57 0.89 -12.12
C GLY A 452 19.37 -0.40 -11.97
N SER A 453 18.89 -1.29 -11.09
CA SER A 453 19.28 -2.69 -11.02
C SER A 453 18.03 -3.54 -11.13
N VAL A 454 17.95 -4.39 -12.15
CA VAL A 454 16.83 -5.31 -12.33
C VAL A 454 17.38 -6.73 -12.40
N SER A 455 16.97 -7.56 -11.48
CA SER A 455 17.48 -8.93 -11.37
C SER A 455 16.36 -9.99 -11.34
N ALA A 456 16.70 -11.18 -11.84
CA ALA A 456 15.86 -12.36 -11.73
C ALA A 456 16.73 -13.60 -11.52
N GLN A 457 16.41 -14.37 -10.48
CA GLN A 457 17.22 -15.54 -10.15
C GLN A 457 17.09 -16.66 -11.19
N ASN A 458 15.88 -16.96 -11.64
CA ASN A 458 15.58 -18.13 -12.48
C ASN A 458 14.97 -17.80 -13.86
N GLY A 459 14.84 -16.53 -14.21
CA GLY A 459 14.13 -16.13 -15.42
C GLY A 459 14.76 -15.00 -16.22
N THR A 460 14.04 -13.93 -16.38
CA THR A 460 14.39 -12.79 -17.22
C THR A 460 14.35 -11.49 -16.41
N ALA A 461 15.37 -10.63 -16.56
CA ALA A 461 15.35 -9.34 -15.87
C ALA A 461 14.22 -8.46 -16.41
N ILE A 462 14.12 -8.26 -17.73
CA ILE A 462 13.01 -7.52 -18.36
C ILE A 462 12.37 -8.41 -19.43
N TYR A 463 11.11 -8.79 -19.20
CA TYR A 463 10.32 -9.63 -20.10
C TYR A 463 9.25 -8.79 -20.82
N GLY A 464 9.32 -8.74 -22.15
CA GLY A 464 8.32 -8.13 -23.02
C GLY A 464 7.52 -9.21 -23.77
N PRO A 465 6.29 -8.90 -24.20
CA PRO A 465 5.36 -9.87 -24.75
C PRO A 465 5.79 -10.47 -26.09
N GLU A 466 5.45 -11.75 -26.32
CA GLU A 466 5.70 -12.48 -27.57
C GLU A 466 4.73 -12.14 -28.70
N SER A 467 3.58 -11.56 -28.42
CA SER A 467 2.49 -11.41 -29.39
C SER A 467 1.98 -9.99 -29.49
N ASN A 468 1.97 -9.44 -30.71
CA ASN A 468 1.40 -8.14 -31.07
C ASN A 468 2.10 -6.92 -30.45
N GLY A 469 3.42 -7.01 -30.24
CA GLY A 469 4.28 -5.99 -29.69
C GLY A 469 3.83 -4.57 -30.03
N LYS A 470 3.39 -3.86 -29.02
CA LYS A 470 3.16 -2.43 -29.03
C LYS A 470 3.71 -1.93 -27.75
N GLY A 471 4.95 -1.78 -27.57
CA GLY A 471 5.58 -1.26 -26.38
C GLY A 471 7.05 -1.00 -26.66
N LYS A 472 7.62 -0.14 -25.88
CA LYS A 472 9.00 0.27 -26.04
C LYS A 472 9.74 0.16 -24.71
N LEU A 473 10.97 -0.35 -24.75
CA LEU A 473 11.91 -0.21 -23.65
C LEU A 473 12.87 0.91 -24.00
N THR A 474 12.89 1.98 -23.21
CA THR A 474 13.73 3.15 -23.40
C THR A 474 14.67 3.34 -22.21
N VAL A 475 15.96 3.49 -22.47
CA VAL A 475 16.97 3.86 -21.47
C VAL A 475 17.69 5.10 -22.00
N THR A 476 17.47 6.24 -21.40
CA THR A 476 17.90 7.54 -21.95
C THR A 476 18.51 8.47 -20.90
N ASN A 477 19.06 9.61 -21.36
CA ASN A 477 19.51 10.73 -20.53
C ASN A 477 20.54 10.36 -19.44
N LYS A 478 21.58 9.60 -19.82
CA LYS A 478 22.68 9.15 -18.94
C LYS A 478 22.28 8.07 -17.92
N SER A 479 21.15 7.43 -18.10
CA SER A 479 20.72 6.33 -17.24
C SER A 479 21.75 5.20 -17.20
N LYS A 480 21.81 4.53 -16.03
CA LYS A 480 22.69 3.38 -15.82
C LYS A 480 21.85 2.21 -15.35
N VAL A 481 21.63 1.22 -16.21
CA VAL A 481 20.79 0.06 -15.90
C VAL A 481 21.63 -1.20 -15.92
N LYS A 482 21.59 -1.94 -14.79
CA LYS A 482 22.19 -3.26 -14.65
C LYS A 482 21.08 -4.30 -14.70
N LEU A 483 21.23 -5.31 -15.55
CA LEU A 483 20.32 -6.45 -15.68
C LEU A 483 21.08 -7.72 -15.30
N GLU A 484 20.66 -8.43 -14.25
CA GLU A 484 21.31 -9.65 -13.80
C GLU A 484 20.34 -10.81 -13.73
N ALA A 485 20.35 -11.68 -14.75
CA ALA A 485 19.42 -12.79 -14.87
C ALA A 485 19.94 -13.83 -15.88
N PRO A 486 19.41 -15.06 -15.90
CA PRO A 486 19.67 -16.01 -17.00
C PRO A 486 19.44 -15.37 -18.38
N THR A 487 18.39 -14.57 -18.55
CA THR A 487 18.15 -13.73 -19.73
C THR A 487 18.02 -12.27 -19.31
N GLY A 488 18.84 -11.38 -19.86
CA GLY A 488 18.77 -9.94 -19.54
C GLY A 488 17.47 -9.32 -20.05
N ILE A 489 17.26 -9.31 -21.37
CA ILE A 489 16.04 -8.82 -22.00
C ILE A 489 15.43 -9.91 -22.90
N TYR A 490 14.18 -10.26 -22.65
CA TYR A 490 13.38 -11.06 -23.55
C TYR A 490 12.48 -10.11 -24.33
N ALA A 491 12.89 -9.78 -25.56
CA ALA A 491 12.34 -8.64 -26.28
C ALA A 491 11.26 -9.05 -27.29
N GLY A 492 10.02 -8.91 -26.89
CA GLY A 492 8.88 -8.79 -27.78
C GLY A 492 8.40 -7.35 -28.00
N PHE A 493 9.15 -6.36 -27.51
CA PHE A 493 8.91 -4.93 -27.74
C PHE A 493 9.07 -4.58 -29.23
N ASP A 494 8.39 -3.53 -29.69
CA ASP A 494 8.62 -2.95 -31.02
C ASP A 494 10.04 -2.37 -31.10
N GLU A 495 10.50 -1.71 -30.04
CA GLU A 495 11.81 -1.13 -29.96
C GLU A 495 12.43 -1.24 -28.56
N VAL A 496 13.71 -1.52 -28.51
CA VAL A 496 14.58 -1.30 -27.35
C VAL A 496 15.57 -0.22 -27.72
N GLU A 497 15.45 0.94 -27.08
CA GLU A 497 16.31 2.10 -27.33
C GLU A 497 17.24 2.37 -26.13
N ILE A 498 18.51 2.53 -26.41
CA ILE A 498 19.51 2.97 -25.44
C ILE A 498 20.15 4.22 -26.00
N SER A 499 19.84 5.38 -25.42
CA SER A 499 20.18 6.69 -25.98
C SER A 499 20.71 7.68 -24.94
N GLY A 500 21.13 8.85 -25.35
CA GLY A 500 21.45 9.98 -24.47
C GLY A 500 22.65 9.73 -23.52
N LYS A 501 23.69 9.04 -23.96
CA LYS A 501 24.91 8.69 -23.17
C LYS A 501 24.61 7.69 -22.05
N SER A 502 23.59 6.88 -22.22
CA SER A 502 23.18 5.88 -21.25
C SER A 502 24.01 4.59 -21.35
N LYS A 503 23.99 3.82 -20.27
CA LYS A 503 24.72 2.57 -20.18
C LYS A 503 23.83 1.46 -19.66
N VAL A 504 23.65 0.40 -20.45
CA VAL A 504 23.00 -0.83 -20.02
C VAL A 504 24.04 -1.92 -19.90
N THR A 505 23.99 -2.71 -18.83
CA THR A 505 24.85 -3.87 -18.63
C THR A 505 24.00 -5.10 -18.33
N SER A 506 23.95 -6.07 -19.24
CA SER A 506 23.31 -7.36 -19.03
C SER A 506 24.31 -8.43 -18.62
N ILE A 507 24.05 -9.11 -17.51
CA ILE A 507 24.92 -10.17 -16.96
C ILE A 507 24.10 -11.47 -16.88
N GLY A 508 24.49 -12.49 -17.65
CA GLY A 508 23.72 -13.73 -17.64
C GLY A 508 24.14 -14.74 -18.69
N SER A 509 23.26 -15.65 -19.04
CA SER A 509 23.48 -16.64 -20.11
C SER A 509 23.12 -16.09 -21.48
N VAL A 510 22.04 -15.31 -21.57
CA VAL A 510 21.61 -14.60 -22.78
C VAL A 510 21.47 -13.11 -22.42
N GLY A 511 22.18 -12.26 -23.15
CA GLY A 511 22.10 -10.83 -22.90
C GLY A 511 20.77 -10.25 -23.37
N MET A 512 20.41 -10.49 -24.64
CA MET A 512 19.12 -10.13 -25.20
C MET A 512 18.64 -11.19 -26.17
N MET A 513 17.38 -11.57 -26.03
CA MET A 513 16.70 -12.50 -26.92
C MET A 513 15.56 -11.79 -27.64
N PHE A 514 15.66 -11.68 -28.96
CA PHE A 514 14.60 -11.14 -29.79
C PHE A 514 13.59 -12.23 -30.09
N VAL A 515 12.38 -12.02 -29.75
CA VAL A 515 11.27 -12.93 -30.00
C VAL A 515 10.26 -12.17 -30.85
N GLY A 516 10.55 -12.05 -32.13
CA GLY A 516 9.65 -11.36 -33.05
C GLY A 516 8.25 -11.97 -32.97
N GLY A 517 7.28 -11.19 -32.55
CA GLY A 517 5.87 -11.56 -32.53
C GLY A 517 5.33 -11.82 -33.93
N GLN A 518 4.11 -12.33 -34.03
CA GLN A 518 3.47 -12.63 -35.34
C GLN A 518 3.27 -11.39 -36.23
N SER A 519 3.34 -10.20 -35.67
CA SER A 519 2.99 -8.92 -36.33
C SER A 519 4.09 -7.87 -36.39
N GLY A 520 5.22 -8.02 -35.67
CA GLY A 520 6.26 -7.00 -35.60
C GLY A 520 7.69 -7.52 -35.58
N ALA A 521 8.62 -6.74 -36.10
CA ALA A 521 10.05 -6.91 -35.93
C ALA A 521 10.50 -6.09 -34.72
N THR A 522 11.28 -6.67 -33.82
CA THR A 522 11.92 -5.91 -32.74
C THR A 522 13.12 -5.16 -33.28
N LYS A 523 13.27 -3.90 -32.91
CA LYS A 523 14.41 -3.06 -33.20
C LYS A 523 15.22 -2.81 -31.92
N LEU A 524 16.52 -3.13 -31.93
CA LEU A 524 17.48 -2.64 -30.95
C LEU A 524 18.20 -1.42 -31.54
N HIS A 525 18.12 -0.28 -30.87
CA HIS A 525 18.81 0.94 -31.26
C HIS A 525 19.70 1.46 -30.12
N VAL A 526 21.00 1.45 -30.34
CA VAL A 526 21.98 2.02 -29.40
C VAL A 526 22.56 3.28 -30.05
N THR A 527 22.24 4.45 -29.51
CA THR A 527 22.49 5.74 -30.14
C THR A 527 22.94 6.81 -29.14
N GLY A 528 23.41 7.97 -29.63
CA GLY A 528 23.73 9.12 -28.80
C GLY A 528 24.89 8.93 -27.82
N GLU A 529 26.01 8.33 -28.26
CA GLU A 529 27.18 8.03 -27.43
C GLU A 529 26.91 7.04 -26.29
N SER A 530 25.91 6.17 -26.44
CA SER A 530 25.50 5.21 -25.42
C SER A 530 26.20 3.87 -25.52
N GLU A 531 26.08 3.04 -24.49
CA GLU A 531 26.79 1.76 -24.40
C GLU A 531 25.86 0.63 -23.94
N TYR A 532 25.82 -0.49 -24.69
CA TYR A 532 25.21 -1.71 -24.26
C TYR A 532 26.26 -2.80 -24.05
N ASN A 533 26.46 -3.20 -22.78
CA ASN A 533 27.42 -4.21 -22.37
C ASN A 533 26.73 -5.53 -22.08
N LEU A 534 27.13 -6.57 -22.78
CA LEU A 534 26.62 -7.92 -22.66
C LEU A 534 27.71 -8.81 -22.10
N GLN A 535 27.61 -9.16 -20.80
CA GLN A 535 28.59 -9.97 -20.07
C GLN A 535 28.05 -11.38 -19.85
N MET A 536 28.51 -12.32 -20.67
CA MET A 536 27.98 -13.67 -20.68
C MET A 536 28.66 -14.58 -19.67
N LYS A 537 27.85 -15.22 -18.82
CA LYS A 537 28.25 -16.28 -17.90
C LYS A 537 27.85 -17.63 -18.52
N GLY A 538 28.83 -18.47 -18.90
CA GLY A 538 28.57 -19.84 -19.41
C GLY A 538 28.45 -19.98 -20.94
N TYR A 539 27.83 -21.07 -21.41
CA TYR A 539 27.67 -21.42 -22.82
C TYR A 539 26.39 -20.81 -23.39
N ALA A 540 26.43 -19.55 -23.83
CA ALA A 540 25.22 -18.92 -24.34
C ALA A 540 25.52 -17.81 -25.37
N HIS A 541 24.48 -17.13 -25.80
CA HIS A 541 24.54 -16.13 -26.85
C HIS A 541 24.38 -14.73 -26.26
N ALA A 542 25.26 -13.79 -26.59
CA ALA A 542 25.10 -12.42 -26.15
C ALA A 542 23.83 -11.79 -26.75
N LEU A 543 23.66 -11.91 -28.05
CA LEU A 543 22.46 -11.52 -28.78
C LEU A 543 21.92 -12.71 -29.56
N ARG A 544 20.65 -13.03 -29.34
CA ARG A 544 19.97 -14.09 -30.08
C ARG A 544 18.71 -13.55 -30.74
N VAL A 545 18.70 -13.53 -32.06
CA VAL A 545 17.51 -13.22 -32.85
C VAL A 545 16.88 -14.52 -33.31
N ASN A 546 15.70 -14.85 -32.78
CA ASN A 546 14.98 -16.04 -33.19
C ASN A 546 14.52 -15.93 -34.66
N LEU A 547 14.23 -17.09 -35.24
CA LEU A 547 13.67 -17.23 -36.61
C LEU A 547 12.22 -16.70 -36.62
N SER A 548 12.02 -15.39 -36.51
CA SER A 548 10.70 -14.77 -36.63
C SER A 548 10.36 -14.57 -38.12
N LYS A 549 9.07 -14.50 -38.43
CA LYS A 549 8.58 -14.17 -39.78
C LYS A 549 8.96 -12.76 -40.21
N ASN A 550 9.20 -11.86 -39.23
CA ASN A 550 9.55 -10.48 -39.45
C ASN A 550 11.01 -10.21 -39.10
N PRO A 551 11.76 -9.54 -39.96
CA PRO A 551 13.19 -9.30 -39.76
C PRO A 551 13.41 -8.28 -38.64
N SER A 552 14.02 -8.70 -37.56
CA SER A 552 14.51 -7.78 -36.50
C SER A 552 15.75 -7.03 -36.96
N SER A 553 15.99 -5.85 -36.39
CA SER A 553 17.16 -5.02 -36.72
C SER A 553 17.93 -4.59 -35.48
N ILE A 554 19.24 -4.53 -35.61
CA ILE A 554 20.14 -3.96 -34.63
C ILE A 554 20.86 -2.80 -35.31
N LEU A 555 20.72 -1.60 -34.76
CA LEU A 555 21.40 -0.38 -35.22
C LEU A 555 22.27 0.18 -34.09
N VAL A 556 23.52 0.42 -34.34
CA VAL A 556 24.46 1.10 -33.44
C VAL A 556 25.03 2.27 -34.17
N ASP A 557 24.75 3.48 -33.73
CA ASP A 557 25.16 4.72 -34.41
C ASP A 557 25.66 5.80 -33.44
N GLN A 558 26.00 6.98 -33.98
CA GLN A 558 26.37 8.17 -33.23
C GLN A 558 27.42 7.93 -32.13
N ASN A 559 28.53 7.28 -32.47
CA ASN A 559 29.64 6.93 -31.57
C ASN A 559 29.26 6.00 -30.41
N SER A 560 28.12 5.32 -30.48
CA SER A 560 27.68 4.38 -29.47
C SER A 560 28.41 3.04 -29.56
N LYS A 561 28.32 2.23 -28.51
CA LYS A 561 29.05 0.97 -28.39
C LYS A 561 28.13 -0.20 -28.08
N LEU A 562 28.37 -1.30 -28.79
CA LEU A 562 27.89 -2.61 -28.45
C LEU A 562 29.09 -3.45 -28.00
N HIS A 563 29.13 -3.78 -26.70
CA HIS A 563 30.27 -4.51 -26.13
C HIS A 563 29.80 -5.90 -25.67
N LEU A 564 30.45 -6.91 -26.24
CA LEU A 564 30.18 -8.32 -25.96
C LEU A 564 31.38 -8.93 -25.27
N SER A 565 31.20 -9.38 -24.02
CA SER A 565 32.27 -10.06 -23.29
C SER A 565 31.81 -11.47 -22.84
N GLN A 566 32.72 -12.44 -22.86
CA GLN A 566 32.43 -13.81 -22.49
C GLN A 566 33.52 -14.44 -21.65
N ALA A 567 33.13 -15.05 -20.54
CA ALA A 567 34.03 -15.73 -19.62
C ALA A 567 34.42 -17.15 -20.08
N THR A 568 33.59 -17.82 -20.86
CA THR A 568 33.76 -19.25 -21.26
C THR A 568 33.85 -19.44 -22.77
N LYS A 569 34.67 -20.43 -23.18
CA LYS A 569 34.83 -20.80 -24.60
C LYS A 569 33.60 -21.54 -25.13
N GLY A 570 33.09 -21.19 -26.32
CA GLY A 570 32.14 -21.99 -27.05
C GLY A 570 30.74 -21.41 -27.27
N ALA A 571 30.51 -20.12 -26.94
CA ALA A 571 29.26 -19.47 -27.31
C ALA A 571 29.42 -18.54 -28.54
N SER A 572 28.33 -18.29 -29.23
CA SER A 572 28.30 -17.32 -30.33
C SER A 572 28.00 -15.94 -29.76
N ALA A 573 28.77 -14.92 -30.21
CA ALA A 573 28.49 -13.56 -29.78
C ALA A 573 27.12 -13.08 -30.23
N ILE A 574 26.82 -13.30 -31.52
CA ILE A 574 25.57 -12.87 -32.14
C ILE A 574 25.03 -14.02 -33.00
N VAL A 575 23.75 -14.37 -32.82
CA VAL A 575 23.03 -15.29 -33.67
C VAL A 575 21.89 -14.54 -34.35
N LEU A 576 22.00 -14.35 -35.65
CA LEU A 576 20.99 -13.68 -36.47
C LEU A 576 20.13 -14.71 -37.21
N GLY A 577 18.82 -14.64 -37.05
CA GLY A 577 17.86 -15.40 -37.83
C GLY A 577 17.61 -14.83 -39.22
N ASN A 578 16.68 -15.42 -39.97
CA ASN A 578 16.39 -15.01 -41.36
C ASN A 578 15.96 -13.56 -41.47
N GLY A 579 16.66 -12.81 -42.33
CA GLY A 579 16.34 -11.40 -42.60
C GLY A 579 16.74 -10.40 -41.52
N ALA A 580 17.29 -10.87 -40.40
CA ALA A 580 17.77 -9.95 -39.36
C ALA A 580 19.01 -9.19 -39.84
N THR A 581 19.11 -7.92 -39.42
CA THR A 581 20.22 -7.04 -39.82
C THR A 581 20.97 -6.51 -38.61
N LEU A 582 22.29 -6.37 -38.75
CA LEU A 582 23.16 -5.60 -37.86
C LEU A 582 23.80 -4.47 -38.66
N THR A 583 23.48 -3.25 -38.29
CA THR A 583 24.02 -2.03 -38.93
C THR A 583 24.88 -1.25 -37.93
N MET A 584 26.11 -0.92 -38.33
CA MET A 584 27.02 -0.08 -37.59
C MET A 584 27.23 1.22 -38.39
N ASP A 585 26.53 2.28 -37.97
CA ASP A 585 26.62 3.58 -38.61
C ASP A 585 27.32 4.57 -37.66
N ASN A 586 28.64 4.71 -37.83
CA ASN A 586 29.49 5.40 -36.87
C ASN A 586 29.39 4.85 -35.43
N GLY A 587 29.04 3.58 -35.29
CA GLY A 587 29.05 2.85 -34.03
C GLY A 587 30.25 1.91 -33.91
N THR A 588 30.48 1.36 -32.73
CA THR A 588 31.60 0.46 -32.44
C THR A 588 31.08 -0.87 -31.88
N LEU A 589 31.51 -1.98 -32.48
CA LEU A 589 31.36 -3.32 -31.93
C LEU A 589 32.66 -3.75 -31.25
N ILE A 590 32.58 -4.07 -29.96
CA ILE A 590 33.71 -4.57 -29.19
C ILE A 590 33.39 -6.02 -28.79
N THR A 591 34.35 -6.92 -29.06
CA THR A 591 34.20 -8.34 -28.64
C THR A 591 35.42 -8.73 -27.80
N GLU A 592 35.19 -9.20 -26.59
CA GLU A 592 36.22 -9.68 -25.67
C GLU A 592 35.92 -11.10 -25.20
N GLY A 593 36.95 -11.97 -25.28
CA GLY A 593 36.83 -13.36 -24.86
C GLY A 593 36.98 -14.36 -25.99
N LYS A 594 36.49 -15.57 -25.76
CA LYS A 594 36.64 -16.71 -26.68
C LYS A 594 35.34 -17.03 -27.39
N PHE A 595 34.92 -16.18 -28.29
CA PHE A 595 33.82 -16.48 -29.20
C PHE A 595 34.24 -17.53 -30.26
N LEU A 596 33.31 -18.33 -30.66
CA LEU A 596 33.45 -19.24 -31.80
C LEU A 596 33.14 -18.51 -33.09
#